data_82536a08ec07cac846ec3b2861d25467
#
_entry.id   82536a08ec07cac846ec3b2861d25467
#
_cell.length_a   1.000
_cell.length_b   1.000
_cell.length_c   1.000
_cell.angle_alpha   90.00
_cell.angle_beta   90.00
_cell.angle_gamma   90.00
#
_symmetry.space_group_name_H-M   'P 1'
#
loop_
_entity.id
_entity.type
_entity.pdbx_description
1 polymer ?
#
loop_
_entity_poly.entity_id
_entity_poly.type
_entity_poly.pdbx_seq_one_letter_code
_entity_poly.pdbx_strand_id
1 'polypeptide(L)'
;MDNHLEIDREYYNTLDINGFSQMMKDPSFCYKFYWLEAIVKLISEGVTETTFDAIIDEMISNAWYSVREFHIHLSGVQTNGDVRDGLERAILLLTKLSNLPANASKVEIKNEIKKYNRDLKVYKEQLTNMVPYRALAGFFARSGDVVDWGSTVRMTAYIKQFSEHKILLPYTFGESSKLKKQVYFNQEWINMIQDNTVSILGWIQFEKVKWLQNNNPEVPGLVYKLAPLDEKMRKLGRVRKLWNGIIELSEVRDVFKGDPIKFKEYDVDHFVPWSFVMNDELWNLMPMDSSLNSIKSNRLPLWNLYFERFARNQYLMYELVNQRPGLHKLFEGCYRDNLHSIWASQELYRPGNSREVFYNTLQKNMRPVYDSARRQGYELWDYRGNAE
;
A
#
# COMPACT_ATOMS: atom_id res chain seq x y z
N MET A 1 15.59 16.22 11.35
CA MET A 1 14.51 16.75 12.21
C MET A 1 13.98 15.55 12.96
N ASP A 2 14.18 15.48 14.26
CA ASP A 2 13.49 14.51 15.09
C ASP A 2 12.02 14.92 15.13
N ASN A 3 11.19 14.17 14.40
CA ASN A 3 9.74 14.36 14.44
C ASN A 3 9.23 13.88 15.78
N HIS A 4 9.29 14.79 16.76
CA HIS A 4 8.71 14.52 18.06
C HIS A 4 7.20 14.41 17.93
N LEU A 5 6.64 13.39 18.53
CA LEU A 5 5.20 13.26 18.74
C LEU A 5 4.72 14.47 19.56
N GLU A 6 3.82 15.27 19.03
CA GLU A 6 3.20 16.38 19.75
C GLU A 6 1.98 15.88 20.53
N ILE A 7 2.08 16.01 21.85
CA ILE A 7 1.02 15.64 22.81
C ILE A 7 0.76 16.86 23.69
N ASP A 8 -0.45 17.03 24.18
CA ASP A 8 -0.84 18.08 25.11
C ASP A 8 0.07 18.09 26.34
N ARG A 9 0.54 19.29 26.72
CA ARG A 9 1.61 19.46 27.71
C ARG A 9 1.29 18.91 29.09
N GLU A 10 0.02 18.87 29.47
CA GLU A 10 -0.44 18.34 30.75
C GLU A 10 -0.03 16.86 30.96
N TYR A 11 -0.05 16.05 29.89
CA TYR A 11 0.28 14.62 29.97
C TYR A 11 1.77 14.33 30.21
N TYR A 12 2.69 15.27 29.89
CA TYR A 12 4.11 15.10 30.16
C TYR A 12 4.46 15.07 31.66
N ASN A 13 3.57 15.59 32.52
CA ASN A 13 3.78 15.58 33.97
C ASN A 13 3.32 14.27 34.62
N THR A 14 2.42 13.52 33.97
CA THR A 14 1.78 12.33 34.56
C THR A 14 2.16 11.03 33.85
N LEU A 15 2.51 11.11 32.56
CA LEU A 15 2.80 9.95 31.71
C LEU A 15 4.22 10.03 31.12
N ASP A 16 4.87 8.88 30.92
CA ASP A 16 6.14 8.80 30.19
C ASP A 16 5.92 8.86 28.67
N ILE A 17 5.63 10.08 28.18
CA ILE A 17 5.46 10.32 26.74
C ILE A 17 6.72 9.99 25.95
N ASN A 18 7.92 10.12 26.56
CA ASN A 18 9.15 9.71 25.92
C ASN A 18 9.22 8.20 25.72
N GLY A 19 8.82 7.40 26.72
CA GLY A 19 8.69 5.94 26.58
C GLY A 19 7.69 5.55 25.49
N PHE A 20 6.56 6.27 25.41
CA PHE A 20 5.56 6.08 24.35
C PHE A 20 6.13 6.39 22.96
N SER A 21 6.84 7.50 22.79
CA SER A 21 7.47 7.86 21.52
C SER A 21 8.52 6.84 21.05
N GLN A 22 9.13 6.08 21.97
CA GLN A 22 10.09 5.03 21.65
C GLN A 22 9.44 3.67 21.28
N MET A 23 8.11 3.52 21.41
CA MET A 23 7.42 2.25 21.11
C MET A 23 7.65 1.79 19.67
N MET A 24 7.83 2.71 18.72
CA MET A 24 8.06 2.39 17.31
C MET A 24 9.55 2.43 16.90
N LYS A 25 10.45 2.69 17.84
CA LYS A 25 11.88 2.76 17.54
C LYS A 25 12.44 1.37 17.18
N ASP A 26 13.37 1.36 16.22
CA ASP A 26 14.13 0.18 15.75
C ASP A 26 13.24 -1.05 15.50
N PRO A 27 12.21 -0.94 14.65
CA PRO A 27 11.34 -2.07 14.35
C PRO A 27 12.07 -3.07 13.45
N SER A 28 12.10 -4.35 13.86
CA SER A 28 12.58 -5.43 12.99
C SER A 28 11.58 -5.77 11.87
N PHE A 29 10.30 -5.50 12.11
CA PHE A 29 9.16 -5.67 11.20
C PHE A 29 8.15 -4.55 11.41
N CYS A 30 7.24 -4.35 10.46
CA CYS A 30 6.19 -3.33 10.54
C CYS A 30 5.17 -3.53 11.68
N TYR A 31 5.19 -4.65 12.38
CA TYR A 31 4.17 -5.02 13.38
C TYR A 31 3.96 -3.99 14.47
N LYS A 32 5.02 -3.31 14.95
CA LYS A 32 4.89 -2.29 15.99
C LYS A 32 3.97 -1.15 15.57
N PHE A 33 4.05 -0.73 14.29
CA PHE A 33 3.19 0.32 13.74
C PHE A 33 1.73 -0.11 13.70
N TYR A 34 1.45 -1.30 13.16
CA TYR A 34 0.09 -1.82 13.08
C TYR A 34 -0.49 -2.17 14.44
N TRP A 35 0.34 -2.66 15.37
CA TRP A 35 -0.05 -2.91 16.75
C TRP A 35 -0.48 -1.63 17.47
N LEU A 36 0.35 -0.59 17.42
CA LEU A 36 0.04 0.69 18.07
C LEU A 36 -1.15 1.39 17.38
N GLU A 37 -1.22 1.36 16.05
CA GLU A 37 -2.38 1.87 15.31
C GLU A 37 -3.68 1.18 15.71
N ALA A 38 -3.66 -0.14 15.84
CA ALA A 38 -4.82 -0.92 16.26
C ALA A 38 -5.28 -0.53 17.69
N ILE A 39 -4.35 -0.40 18.62
CA ILE A 39 -4.64 0.04 19.99
C ILE A 39 -5.26 1.46 20.00
N VAL A 40 -4.65 2.42 19.31
CA VAL A 40 -5.14 3.80 19.26
C VAL A 40 -6.54 3.87 18.67
N LYS A 41 -6.83 3.12 17.61
CA LYS A 41 -8.18 3.05 17.01
C LYS A 41 -9.20 2.41 17.95
N LEU A 42 -8.87 1.31 18.63
CA LEU A 42 -9.76 0.68 19.59
C LEU A 42 -10.07 1.61 20.77
N ILE A 43 -9.06 2.29 21.30
CA ILE A 43 -9.25 3.27 22.40
C ILE A 43 -10.11 4.45 21.93
N SER A 44 -9.91 4.95 20.71
CA SER A 44 -10.73 6.03 20.14
C SER A 44 -12.20 5.61 19.92
N GLU A 45 -12.45 4.32 19.73
CA GLU A 45 -13.79 3.72 19.66
C GLU A 45 -14.41 3.44 21.08
N GLY A 46 -13.70 3.81 22.17
CA GLY A 46 -14.18 3.65 23.56
C GLY A 46 -13.86 2.30 24.20
N VAL A 47 -12.98 1.50 23.59
CA VAL A 47 -12.57 0.20 24.15
C VAL A 47 -11.59 0.41 25.30
N THR A 48 -11.87 -0.16 26.46
CA THR A 48 -11.02 -0.08 27.67
C THR A 48 -10.25 -1.37 27.95
N GLU A 49 -10.74 -2.50 27.45
CA GLU A 49 -10.09 -3.82 27.49
C GLU A 49 -10.38 -4.62 26.24
N THR A 50 -9.47 -5.51 25.86
CA THR A 50 -9.60 -6.30 24.63
C THR A 50 -8.79 -7.60 24.74
N THR A 51 -8.60 -8.30 23.60
CA THR A 51 -7.74 -9.49 23.51
C THR A 51 -6.70 -9.32 22.40
N PHE A 52 -5.63 -10.13 22.46
CA PHE A 52 -4.66 -10.19 21.34
C PHE A 52 -5.36 -10.51 20.02
N ASP A 53 -6.34 -11.40 20.04
CA ASP A 53 -7.12 -11.78 18.86
C ASP A 53 -7.78 -10.56 18.21
N ALA A 54 -8.48 -9.76 19.00
CA ALA A 54 -9.17 -8.56 18.52
C ALA A 54 -8.20 -7.48 17.98
N ILE A 55 -7.05 -7.27 18.67
CA ILE A 55 -6.03 -6.33 18.18
C ILE A 55 -5.43 -6.83 16.85
N ILE A 56 -5.17 -8.13 16.72
CA ILE A 56 -4.61 -8.70 15.50
C ILE A 56 -5.63 -8.64 14.35
N ASP A 57 -6.92 -8.83 14.61
CA ASP A 57 -7.98 -8.62 13.62
C ASP A 57 -8.02 -7.17 13.13
N GLU A 58 -7.78 -6.22 14.04
CA GLU A 58 -7.63 -4.82 13.70
C GLU A 58 -6.39 -4.56 12.83
N MET A 59 -5.23 -5.18 13.18
CA MET A 59 -4.01 -5.09 12.38
C MET A 59 -4.22 -5.62 10.95
N ILE A 60 -4.87 -6.77 10.81
CA ILE A 60 -5.21 -7.36 9.49
C ILE A 60 -6.09 -6.38 8.69
N SER A 61 -7.12 -5.82 9.33
CA SER A 61 -8.03 -4.88 8.68
C SER A 61 -7.32 -3.58 8.24
N ASN A 62 -6.41 -3.05 9.07
CA ASN A 62 -5.64 -1.84 8.77
C ASN A 62 -4.61 -2.05 7.64
N ALA A 63 -4.06 -3.25 7.49
CA ALA A 63 -3.09 -3.58 6.46
C ALA A 63 -3.74 -4.14 5.17
N TRP A 64 -5.03 -4.51 5.20
CA TRP A 64 -5.73 -5.16 4.11
C TRP A 64 -5.56 -4.45 2.77
N TYR A 65 -5.93 -3.17 2.72
CA TYR A 65 -5.96 -2.40 1.48
C TYR A 65 -4.57 -2.28 0.83
N SER A 66 -3.55 -1.95 1.61
CA SER A 66 -2.19 -1.78 1.10
C SER A 66 -1.59 -3.10 0.58
N VAL A 67 -1.83 -4.20 1.24
CA VAL A 67 -1.35 -5.51 0.80
C VAL A 67 -2.19 -6.04 -0.38
N ARG A 68 -3.52 -5.92 -0.30
CA ARG A 68 -4.44 -6.52 -1.29
C ARG A 68 -4.45 -5.76 -2.63
N GLU A 69 -4.46 -4.42 -2.59
CA GLU A 69 -4.56 -3.57 -3.78
C GLU A 69 -3.19 -3.27 -4.39
N PHE A 70 -2.21 -2.95 -3.54
CA PHE A 70 -0.92 -2.45 -3.99
C PHE A 70 0.23 -3.45 -3.82
N HIS A 71 -0.05 -4.65 -3.35
CA HIS A 71 0.93 -5.71 -3.11
C HIS A 71 2.12 -5.24 -2.25
N ILE A 72 1.87 -4.33 -1.27
CA ILE A 72 2.93 -3.85 -0.39
C ILE A 72 3.46 -4.99 0.48
N HIS A 73 4.77 -5.23 0.39
CA HIS A 73 5.46 -6.18 1.26
C HIS A 73 5.73 -5.54 2.62
N LEU A 74 5.15 -6.12 3.67
CA LEU A 74 5.26 -5.59 5.03
C LEU A 74 6.65 -5.77 5.64
N SER A 75 7.44 -6.72 5.14
CA SER A 75 8.85 -6.94 5.53
C SER A 75 9.85 -6.65 4.40
N GLY A 76 9.41 -5.96 3.35
CA GLY A 76 10.20 -5.76 2.13
C GLY A 76 10.23 -6.99 1.22
N VAL A 77 10.86 -6.82 0.05
CA VAL A 77 11.02 -7.90 -0.95
C VAL A 77 12.16 -8.82 -0.57
N GLN A 78 11.94 -10.12 -0.64
CA GLN A 78 12.98 -11.13 -0.38
C GLN A 78 13.54 -11.69 -1.69
N THR A 79 14.80 -12.12 -1.64
CA THR A 79 15.55 -12.66 -2.80
C THR A 79 14.94 -13.92 -3.42
N ASN A 80 14.20 -14.71 -2.64
CA ASN A 80 13.53 -15.93 -3.09
C ASN A 80 12.02 -15.81 -3.30
N GLY A 81 11.47 -14.60 -3.18
CA GLY A 81 10.03 -14.34 -3.33
C GLY A 81 9.14 -14.80 -2.16
N ASP A 82 9.70 -15.43 -1.11
CA ASP A 82 8.93 -15.88 0.04
C ASP A 82 8.54 -14.74 0.97
N VAL A 83 7.27 -14.64 1.30
CA VAL A 83 6.75 -13.72 2.31
C VAL A 83 7.01 -14.31 3.71
N ARG A 84 7.87 -13.67 4.51
CA ARG A 84 8.14 -14.08 5.91
C ARG A 84 7.21 -13.46 6.93
N ASP A 85 6.59 -12.37 6.57
CA ASP A 85 5.74 -11.57 7.46
C ASP A 85 4.43 -12.29 7.79
N GLY A 86 4.16 -12.54 9.08
CA GLY A 86 2.96 -13.26 9.53
C GLY A 86 1.66 -12.47 9.28
N LEU A 87 1.70 -11.13 9.35
CA LEU A 87 0.56 -10.27 9.08
C LEU A 87 0.21 -10.30 7.58
N GLU A 88 1.23 -10.15 6.72
CA GLU A 88 1.06 -10.24 5.27
C GLU A 88 0.54 -11.63 4.86
N ARG A 89 1.08 -12.71 5.43
CA ARG A 89 0.60 -14.08 5.17
C ARG A 89 -0.86 -14.27 5.56
N ALA A 90 -1.30 -13.72 6.69
CA ALA A 90 -2.68 -13.77 7.10
C ALA A 90 -3.60 -13.08 6.08
N ILE A 91 -3.20 -11.91 5.57
CA ILE A 91 -3.94 -11.16 4.54
C ILE A 91 -3.99 -11.92 3.22
N LEU A 92 -2.85 -12.44 2.76
CA LEU A 92 -2.77 -13.21 1.50
C LEU A 92 -3.60 -14.50 1.58
N LEU A 93 -3.62 -15.18 2.74
CA LEU A 93 -4.48 -16.34 2.95
C LEU A 93 -5.96 -15.93 2.94
N LEU A 94 -6.34 -14.88 3.67
CA LEU A 94 -7.71 -14.36 3.68
C LEU A 94 -8.17 -13.95 2.27
N THR A 95 -7.28 -13.36 1.48
CA THR A 95 -7.55 -13.04 0.06
C THR A 95 -7.91 -14.28 -0.77
N LYS A 96 -7.23 -15.41 -0.52
CA LYS A 96 -7.49 -16.67 -1.23
C LYS A 96 -8.79 -17.36 -0.78
N LEU A 97 -9.16 -17.18 0.48
CA LEU A 97 -10.33 -17.84 1.09
C LEU A 97 -11.62 -17.03 0.93
N SER A 98 -11.52 -15.72 0.75
CA SER A 98 -12.67 -14.82 0.64
C SER A 98 -12.73 -14.17 -0.75
N ASN A 99 -13.94 -13.73 -1.14
CA ASN A 99 -14.16 -12.95 -2.36
C ASN A 99 -14.20 -11.44 -2.08
N LEU A 100 -13.57 -10.97 -0.98
CA LEU A 100 -13.56 -9.57 -0.62
C LEU A 100 -12.81 -8.73 -1.66
N PRO A 101 -13.38 -7.59 -2.07
CA PRO A 101 -12.67 -6.63 -2.89
C PRO A 101 -11.56 -5.96 -2.06
N ALA A 102 -10.58 -5.37 -2.74
CA ALA A 102 -9.48 -4.69 -2.06
C ALA A 102 -9.96 -3.54 -1.16
N ASN A 103 -10.98 -2.79 -1.61
CA ASN A 103 -11.60 -1.68 -0.88
C ASN A 103 -12.75 -2.11 0.06
N ALA A 104 -12.80 -3.39 0.46
CA ALA A 104 -13.78 -3.87 1.43
C ALA A 104 -13.74 -3.03 2.71
N SER A 105 -14.90 -2.83 3.30
CA SER A 105 -15.02 -2.11 4.57
C SER A 105 -14.40 -2.92 5.73
N LYS A 106 -13.96 -2.22 6.76
CA LYS A 106 -13.43 -2.83 7.99
C LYS A 106 -14.39 -3.88 8.59
N VAL A 107 -15.70 -3.65 8.50
CA VAL A 107 -16.72 -4.57 9.01
C VAL A 107 -16.76 -5.85 8.19
N GLU A 108 -16.74 -5.75 6.86
CA GLU A 108 -16.71 -6.91 5.96
C GLU A 108 -15.44 -7.74 6.18
N ILE A 109 -14.28 -7.09 6.27
CA ILE A 109 -13.00 -7.76 6.52
C ILE A 109 -13.04 -8.51 7.86
N LYS A 110 -13.50 -7.88 8.94
CA LYS A 110 -13.61 -8.53 10.26
C LYS A 110 -14.61 -9.70 10.26
N ASN A 111 -15.69 -9.63 9.49
CA ASN A 111 -16.62 -10.73 9.36
C ASN A 111 -15.98 -11.95 8.66
N GLU A 112 -15.21 -11.73 7.59
CA GLU A 112 -14.50 -12.82 6.92
C GLU A 112 -13.35 -13.36 7.79
N ILE A 113 -12.63 -12.53 8.55
CA ILE A 113 -11.65 -13.00 9.55
C ILE A 113 -12.29 -13.96 10.55
N LYS A 114 -13.47 -13.63 11.08
CA LYS A 114 -14.21 -14.49 12.01
C LYS A 114 -14.60 -15.82 11.36
N LYS A 115 -15.08 -15.80 10.12
CA LYS A 115 -15.48 -16.98 9.35
C LYS A 115 -14.29 -17.92 9.12
N TYR A 116 -13.12 -17.40 8.78
CA TYR A 116 -11.89 -18.16 8.51
C TYR A 116 -10.91 -18.18 9.68
N ASN A 117 -11.37 -17.93 10.91
CA ASN A 117 -10.49 -17.81 12.08
C ASN A 117 -9.63 -19.04 12.34
N ARG A 118 -10.13 -20.25 12.01
CA ARG A 118 -9.36 -21.50 12.15
C ARG A 118 -8.17 -21.54 11.19
N ASP A 119 -8.37 -21.12 9.95
CA ASP A 119 -7.35 -21.12 8.90
C ASP A 119 -6.26 -20.07 9.17
N LEU A 120 -6.65 -18.91 9.67
CA LEU A 120 -5.77 -17.79 10.00
C LEU A 120 -4.99 -17.99 11.31
N LYS A 121 -5.41 -18.95 12.15
CA LYS A 121 -4.91 -19.10 13.52
C LYS A 121 -3.39 -19.16 13.63
N VAL A 122 -2.72 -19.92 12.76
CA VAL A 122 -1.26 -20.11 12.80
C VAL A 122 -0.54 -18.77 12.63
N TYR A 123 -0.96 -17.95 11.67
CA TYR A 123 -0.34 -16.64 11.42
C TYR A 123 -0.69 -15.63 12.51
N LYS A 124 -1.92 -15.64 13.02
CA LYS A 124 -2.34 -14.80 14.13
C LYS A 124 -1.55 -15.13 15.40
N GLU A 125 -1.35 -16.42 15.73
CA GLU A 125 -0.57 -16.84 16.89
C GLU A 125 0.91 -16.44 16.79
N GLN A 126 1.51 -16.37 15.60
CA GLN A 126 2.87 -15.85 15.41
C GLN A 126 3.02 -14.41 15.89
N LEU A 127 2.00 -13.58 15.68
CA LEU A 127 2.00 -12.17 16.08
C LEU A 127 1.88 -11.98 17.61
N THR A 128 1.45 -12.99 18.36
CA THR A 128 1.30 -12.91 19.82
C THR A 128 2.61 -13.03 20.59
N ASN A 129 3.68 -13.54 19.98
CA ASN A 129 4.88 -13.95 20.70
C ASN A 129 5.79 -12.79 21.10
N MET A 130 5.95 -11.77 20.26
CA MET A 130 6.98 -10.75 20.47
C MET A 130 6.41 -9.32 20.44
N VAL A 131 5.53 -9.01 19.49
CA VAL A 131 5.09 -7.65 19.21
C VAL A 131 4.44 -6.96 20.40
N PRO A 132 3.47 -7.58 21.10
CA PRO A 132 2.77 -6.94 22.23
C PRO A 132 3.72 -6.50 23.34
N TYR A 133 4.73 -7.32 23.61
CA TYR A 133 5.69 -7.11 24.68
C TYR A 133 6.81 -6.14 24.27
N ARG A 134 7.41 -6.36 23.10
CA ARG A 134 8.51 -5.53 22.59
C ARG A 134 8.10 -4.13 22.17
N ALA A 135 6.82 -3.89 21.93
CA ALA A 135 6.31 -2.54 21.73
C ALA A 135 6.53 -1.66 22.99
N LEU A 136 6.51 -2.25 24.18
CA LEU A 136 6.76 -1.54 25.45
C LEU A 136 8.25 -1.34 25.78
N ALA A 137 9.18 -1.84 24.95
CA ALA A 137 10.62 -1.78 25.24
C ALA A 137 11.17 -0.37 25.51
N GLY A 138 10.55 0.67 24.90
CA GLY A 138 10.92 2.05 25.11
C GLY A 138 10.79 2.53 26.56
N PHE A 139 9.82 1.99 27.30
CA PHE A 139 9.61 2.29 28.70
C PHE A 139 10.64 1.60 29.62
N PHE A 140 11.16 0.43 29.21
CA PHE A 140 12.09 -0.34 30.01
C PHE A 140 13.54 0.11 29.85
N ALA A 141 13.87 0.79 28.76
CA ALA A 141 15.25 1.16 28.43
C ALA A 141 15.96 2.02 29.51
N ARG A 142 15.18 2.71 30.37
CA ARG A 142 15.68 3.61 31.42
C ARG A 142 15.64 2.98 32.81
N SER A 143 15.05 1.79 32.96
CA SER A 143 14.89 1.18 34.30
C SER A 143 16.16 0.54 34.83
N GLY A 144 17.13 0.23 33.98
CA GLY A 144 18.32 -0.55 34.34
C GLY A 144 18.02 -2.04 34.53
N ASP A 145 16.79 -2.48 34.29
CA ASP A 145 16.39 -3.88 34.48
C ASP A 145 16.87 -4.76 33.31
N VAL A 146 17.24 -5.99 33.63
CA VAL A 146 17.50 -7.02 32.62
C VAL A 146 16.16 -7.69 32.27
N VAL A 147 15.66 -7.42 31.07
CA VAL A 147 14.35 -7.91 30.60
C VAL A 147 14.52 -9.27 29.93
N ASP A 148 13.83 -10.31 30.43
CA ASP A 148 13.81 -11.64 29.83
C ASP A 148 12.78 -11.72 28.69
N TRP A 149 13.23 -11.43 27.47
CA TRP A 149 12.40 -11.48 26.25
C TRP A 149 12.09 -12.91 25.77
N GLY A 150 12.66 -13.93 26.38
CA GLY A 150 12.50 -15.34 25.94
C GLY A 150 11.21 -16.00 26.46
N SER A 151 10.54 -15.40 27.44
CA SER A 151 9.36 -15.99 28.09
C SER A 151 8.19 -15.02 28.16
N THR A 152 7.10 -15.31 27.44
CA THR A 152 5.88 -14.51 27.49
C THR A 152 5.21 -14.50 28.87
N VAL A 153 5.37 -15.57 29.65
CA VAL A 153 4.86 -15.65 31.03
C VAL A 153 5.62 -14.69 31.95
N ARG A 154 6.96 -14.73 31.90
CA ARG A 154 7.80 -13.82 32.69
C ARG A 154 7.61 -12.37 32.28
N MET A 155 7.50 -12.11 30.97
CA MET A 155 7.21 -10.78 30.45
C MET A 155 5.85 -10.25 30.93
N THR A 156 4.82 -11.08 30.97
CA THR A 156 3.50 -10.68 31.47
C THR A 156 3.59 -10.24 32.93
N ALA A 157 4.25 -11.04 33.78
CA ALA A 157 4.43 -10.73 35.20
C ALA A 157 5.29 -9.46 35.39
N TYR A 158 6.40 -9.34 34.65
CA TYR A 158 7.26 -8.16 34.68
C TYR A 158 6.52 -6.88 34.28
N ILE A 159 5.77 -6.89 33.19
CA ILE A 159 5.01 -5.73 32.71
C ILE A 159 3.99 -5.27 33.74
N LYS A 160 3.27 -6.21 34.37
CA LYS A 160 2.31 -5.91 35.42
C LYS A 160 3.00 -5.23 36.63
N GLN A 161 4.06 -5.86 37.14
CA GLN A 161 4.83 -5.34 38.27
C GLN A 161 5.47 -3.99 37.96
N PHE A 162 6.00 -3.80 36.75
CA PHE A 162 6.62 -2.56 36.29
C PHE A 162 5.61 -1.42 36.26
N SER A 163 4.41 -1.67 35.73
CA SER A 163 3.32 -0.68 35.66
C SER A 163 2.78 -0.29 37.04
N GLU A 164 2.75 -1.23 38.00
CA GLU A 164 2.25 -0.97 39.35
C GLU A 164 3.26 -0.21 40.23
N HIS A 165 4.59 -0.44 40.01
CA HIS A 165 5.59 0.02 40.98
C HIS A 165 6.62 1.02 40.42
N LYS A 166 6.72 1.18 39.10
CA LYS A 166 7.73 2.05 38.49
C LYS A 166 7.14 3.15 37.61
N ILE A 167 6.60 2.78 36.45
CA ILE A 167 6.06 3.72 35.45
C ILE A 167 4.77 3.14 34.91
N LEU A 168 3.72 3.95 34.92
CA LEU A 168 2.42 3.60 34.38
C LEU A 168 2.54 3.32 32.88
N LEU A 169 2.20 2.10 32.45
CA LEU A 169 2.27 1.68 31.05
C LEU A 169 0.92 1.87 30.33
N PRO A 170 0.92 2.06 29.01
CA PRO A 170 -0.30 2.19 28.21
C PRO A 170 -1.24 0.99 28.37
N TYR A 171 -0.67 -0.20 28.54
CA TYR A 171 -1.44 -1.42 28.74
C TYR A 171 -0.66 -2.46 29.53
N THR A 172 -1.43 -3.36 30.14
CA THR A 172 -0.96 -4.57 30.83
C THR A 172 -1.71 -5.79 30.30
N PHE A 173 -1.31 -6.99 30.75
CA PHE A 173 -1.85 -8.25 30.24
C PHE A 173 -2.46 -9.11 31.32
N GLY A 174 -3.53 -9.85 30.95
CA GLY A 174 -4.08 -10.93 31.75
C GLY A 174 -3.24 -12.21 31.68
N GLU A 175 -3.65 -13.21 32.49
CA GLU A 175 -2.93 -14.48 32.62
C GLU A 175 -3.15 -15.46 31.46
N SER A 176 -4.21 -15.29 30.67
CA SER A 176 -4.50 -16.11 29.49
C SER A 176 -3.33 -16.12 28.51
N SER A 177 -3.27 -17.10 27.63
CA SER A 177 -2.17 -17.26 26.67
C SER A 177 -2.62 -17.05 25.22
N LYS A 178 -1.67 -16.78 24.36
CA LYS A 178 -1.85 -16.63 22.90
C LYS A 178 -2.96 -15.63 22.57
N LEU A 179 -3.82 -15.97 21.58
CA LEU A 179 -4.89 -15.10 21.09
C LEU A 179 -5.91 -14.68 22.17
N LYS A 180 -6.14 -15.53 23.17
CA LYS A 180 -7.07 -15.24 24.26
C LYS A 180 -6.50 -14.32 25.35
N LYS A 181 -5.22 -13.91 25.25
CA LYS A 181 -4.60 -13.05 26.24
C LYS A 181 -5.33 -11.70 26.26
N GLN A 182 -5.78 -11.32 27.43
CA GLN A 182 -6.46 -10.04 27.69
C GLN A 182 -5.43 -8.91 27.72
N VAL A 183 -5.87 -7.74 27.26
CA VAL A 183 -5.13 -6.48 27.27
C VAL A 183 -5.99 -5.45 27.98
N TYR A 184 -5.47 -4.88 29.05
CA TYR A 184 -6.13 -3.86 29.84
C TYR A 184 -5.45 -2.51 29.56
N PHE A 185 -6.21 -1.55 29.07
CA PHE A 185 -5.71 -0.19 28.85
C PHE A 185 -5.80 0.62 30.13
N ASN A 186 -4.77 1.41 30.41
CA ASN A 186 -4.77 2.28 31.57
C ASN A 186 -5.60 3.54 31.30
N GLN A 187 -6.40 3.98 32.27
CA GLN A 187 -7.34 5.09 32.09
C GLN A 187 -6.65 6.42 31.75
N GLU A 188 -5.51 6.73 32.36
CA GLU A 188 -4.78 7.98 32.04
C GLU A 188 -4.24 7.95 30.60
N TRP A 189 -3.77 6.80 30.14
CA TRP A 189 -3.36 6.60 28.76
C TRP A 189 -4.55 6.62 27.78
N ILE A 190 -5.72 6.10 28.18
CA ILE A 190 -6.95 6.20 27.38
C ILE A 190 -7.28 7.67 27.14
N ASN A 191 -7.30 8.49 28.20
CA ASN A 191 -7.60 9.92 28.11
C ASN A 191 -6.61 10.62 27.17
N MET A 192 -5.30 10.43 27.40
CA MET A 192 -4.24 11.02 26.56
C MET A 192 -4.38 10.62 25.08
N ILE A 193 -4.66 9.34 24.80
CA ILE A 193 -4.81 8.85 23.43
C ILE A 193 -6.07 9.43 22.78
N GLN A 194 -7.19 9.51 23.50
CA GLN A 194 -8.45 10.07 22.98
C GLN A 194 -8.31 11.55 22.64
N ASP A 195 -7.69 12.34 23.53
CA ASP A 195 -7.48 13.77 23.32
C ASP A 195 -6.51 14.07 22.18
N ASN A 196 -5.54 13.17 21.94
CA ASN A 196 -4.48 13.36 20.94
C ASN A 196 -4.56 12.35 19.75
N THR A 197 -5.72 11.73 19.51
CA THR A 197 -5.88 10.64 18.52
C THR A 197 -5.35 11.03 17.13
N VAL A 198 -5.68 12.23 16.62
CA VAL A 198 -5.28 12.67 15.28
C VAL A 198 -3.76 12.83 15.19
N SER A 199 -3.14 13.46 16.19
CA SER A 199 -1.68 13.65 16.26
C SER A 199 -0.94 12.31 16.32
N ILE A 200 -1.41 11.39 17.18
CA ILE A 200 -0.81 10.06 17.36
C ILE A 200 -0.94 9.22 16.08
N LEU A 201 -2.12 9.18 15.46
CA LEU A 201 -2.31 8.45 14.21
C LEU A 201 -1.48 9.03 13.06
N GLY A 202 -1.37 10.36 12.98
CA GLY A 202 -0.52 11.04 12.00
C GLY A 202 0.97 10.68 12.18
N TRP A 203 1.46 10.69 13.41
CA TRP A 203 2.83 10.26 13.74
C TRP A 203 3.08 8.78 13.42
N ILE A 204 2.17 7.86 13.80
CA ILE A 204 2.27 6.44 13.46
C ILE A 204 2.32 6.26 11.95
N GLN A 205 1.45 6.95 11.23
CA GLN A 205 1.38 6.86 9.77
C GLN A 205 2.67 7.34 9.12
N PHE A 206 3.23 8.45 9.57
CA PHE A 206 4.50 9.00 9.07
C PHE A 206 5.65 8.00 9.26
N GLU A 207 5.84 7.47 10.47
CA GLU A 207 6.90 6.51 10.75
C GLU A 207 6.71 5.18 10.00
N LYS A 208 5.45 4.73 9.87
CA LYS A 208 5.09 3.54 9.07
C LYS A 208 5.43 3.73 7.59
N VAL A 209 5.05 4.87 6.99
CA VAL A 209 5.39 5.19 5.59
C VAL A 209 6.89 5.18 5.38
N LYS A 210 7.64 5.87 6.24
CA LYS A 210 9.09 5.96 6.17
C LYS A 210 9.75 4.58 6.23
N TRP A 211 9.32 3.74 7.16
CA TRP A 211 9.83 2.38 7.30
C TRP A 211 9.47 1.49 6.09
N LEU A 212 8.21 1.50 5.67
CA LEU A 212 7.75 0.70 4.53
C LEU A 212 8.42 1.15 3.22
N GLN A 213 8.64 2.46 3.01
CA GLN A 213 9.34 2.97 1.82
C GLN A 213 10.78 2.47 1.75
N ASN A 214 11.50 2.42 2.88
CA ASN A 214 12.84 1.84 2.94
C ASN A 214 12.86 0.34 2.58
N ASN A 215 11.81 -0.38 2.90
CA ASN A 215 11.68 -1.82 2.62
C ASN A 215 11.00 -2.13 1.27
N ASN A 216 10.43 -1.12 0.60
CA ASN A 216 9.83 -1.21 -0.73
C ASN A 216 10.35 -0.06 -1.62
N PRO A 217 11.66 0.03 -1.88
CA PRO A 217 12.27 1.20 -2.52
C PRO A 217 11.80 1.40 -3.96
N GLU A 218 11.35 0.35 -4.63
CA GLU A 218 10.87 0.38 -6.02
C GLU A 218 9.40 0.77 -6.14
N VAL A 219 8.67 0.91 -5.01
CA VAL A 219 7.24 1.25 -5.02
C VAL A 219 7.07 2.77 -4.99
N PRO A 220 6.58 3.38 -6.07
CA PRO A 220 6.35 4.82 -6.11
C PRO A 220 5.11 5.20 -5.31
N GLY A 221 5.14 6.38 -4.69
CA GLY A 221 3.98 6.98 -4.03
C GLY A 221 3.39 6.17 -2.87
N LEU A 222 4.23 5.47 -2.09
CA LEU A 222 3.78 4.56 -1.03
C LEU A 222 2.84 5.23 -0.02
N VAL A 223 3.02 6.52 0.25
CA VAL A 223 2.12 7.28 1.14
C VAL A 223 0.66 7.21 0.72
N TYR A 224 0.39 7.16 -0.58
CA TYR A 224 -0.98 7.05 -1.13
C TYR A 224 -1.53 5.61 -1.16
N LYS A 225 -0.70 4.63 -0.83
CA LYS A 225 -1.04 3.19 -0.91
C LYS A 225 -1.41 2.57 0.44
N LEU A 226 -1.43 3.37 1.49
CA LEU A 226 -1.71 2.88 2.85
C LEU A 226 -3.17 3.03 3.27
N ALA A 227 -3.98 3.77 2.51
CA ALA A 227 -5.41 3.92 2.75
C ALA A 227 -6.16 4.04 1.41
N PRO A 228 -7.46 3.70 1.36
CA PRO A 228 -8.27 3.91 0.17
C PRO A 228 -8.23 5.37 -0.29
N LEU A 229 -8.07 5.56 -1.60
CA LEU A 229 -7.97 6.87 -2.21
C LEU A 229 -9.33 7.36 -2.71
N ASP A 230 -9.52 8.67 -2.71
CA ASP A 230 -10.63 9.29 -3.43
C ASP A 230 -10.45 9.10 -4.94
N GLU A 231 -11.51 8.64 -5.64
CA GLU A 231 -11.51 8.42 -7.10
C GLU A 231 -11.14 9.65 -7.93
N LYS A 232 -11.17 10.85 -7.34
CA LYS A 232 -10.85 12.14 -8.00
C LYS A 232 -9.39 12.31 -8.41
N MET A 233 -8.48 11.39 -8.09
CA MET A 233 -7.06 11.53 -8.43
C MET A 233 -6.73 11.26 -9.91
N ARG A 234 -7.60 10.56 -10.67
CA ARG A 234 -7.36 10.26 -12.10
C ARG A 234 -7.73 11.43 -13.01
N LYS A 235 -6.82 11.82 -13.88
CA LYS A 235 -6.97 12.95 -14.81
C LYS A 235 -6.92 12.51 -16.27
N LEU A 236 -7.84 11.65 -16.68
CA LEU A 236 -7.89 11.04 -18.00
C LEU A 236 -8.64 11.86 -19.06
N GLY A 237 -9.34 12.93 -18.69
CA GLY A 237 -10.22 13.68 -19.60
C GLY A 237 -9.49 14.32 -20.80
N ARG A 238 -8.26 14.82 -20.61
CA ARG A 238 -7.45 15.41 -21.68
C ARG A 238 -6.87 14.33 -22.59
N VAL A 239 -6.41 13.24 -22.02
CA VAL A 239 -5.91 12.08 -22.76
C VAL A 239 -7.01 11.47 -23.62
N ARG A 240 -8.23 11.34 -23.11
CA ARG A 240 -9.39 10.87 -23.89
C ARG A 240 -9.70 11.81 -25.07
N LYS A 241 -9.60 13.13 -24.89
CA LYS A 241 -9.77 14.10 -26.00
C LYS A 241 -8.71 13.93 -27.07
N LEU A 242 -7.44 13.72 -26.69
CA LEU A 242 -6.34 13.48 -27.61
C LEU A 242 -6.57 12.19 -28.39
N TRP A 243 -6.85 11.07 -27.74
CA TRP A 243 -7.13 9.80 -28.42
C TRP A 243 -8.37 9.85 -29.30
N ASN A 244 -9.43 10.57 -28.92
CA ASN A 244 -10.58 10.80 -29.81
C ASN A 244 -10.16 11.48 -31.13
N GLY A 245 -9.34 12.53 -31.06
CA GLY A 245 -8.85 13.21 -32.28
C GLY A 245 -7.95 12.32 -33.13
N ILE A 246 -7.19 11.40 -32.53
CA ILE A 246 -6.35 10.43 -33.24
C ILE A 246 -7.22 9.38 -33.94
N ILE A 247 -8.21 8.81 -33.25
CA ILE A 247 -9.12 7.76 -33.76
C ILE A 247 -9.99 8.29 -34.91
N GLU A 248 -10.33 9.59 -34.91
CA GLU A 248 -11.04 10.22 -36.05
C GLU A 248 -10.19 10.31 -37.33
N LEU A 249 -8.86 10.35 -37.20
CA LEU A 249 -7.93 10.56 -38.30
C LEU A 249 -7.24 9.29 -38.75
N SER A 250 -7.15 8.27 -37.90
CA SER A 250 -6.40 7.06 -38.19
C SER A 250 -6.96 5.86 -37.43
N GLU A 251 -6.79 4.67 -37.99
CA GLU A 251 -7.18 3.43 -37.33
C GLU A 251 -6.23 3.13 -36.15
N VAL A 252 -6.78 3.18 -34.94
CA VAL A 252 -6.13 2.73 -33.71
C VAL A 252 -6.68 1.35 -33.37
N ARG A 253 -5.79 0.41 -33.04
CA ARG A 253 -6.18 -0.95 -32.71
C ARG A 253 -6.01 -1.22 -31.21
N ASP A 254 -6.96 -1.96 -30.64
CA ASP A 254 -6.83 -2.48 -29.29
C ASP A 254 -5.54 -3.30 -29.17
N VAL A 255 -4.76 -3.01 -28.14
CA VAL A 255 -3.45 -3.63 -27.91
C VAL A 255 -3.55 -5.14 -27.71
N PHE A 256 -4.64 -5.62 -27.17
CA PHE A 256 -4.86 -7.02 -26.79
C PHE A 256 -5.56 -7.82 -27.88
N LYS A 257 -6.76 -7.42 -28.28
CA LYS A 257 -7.54 -8.07 -29.33
C LYS A 257 -6.97 -7.82 -30.71
N GLY A 258 -6.45 -6.61 -30.94
CA GLY A 258 -6.03 -6.17 -32.28
C GLY A 258 -7.18 -5.63 -33.14
N ASP A 259 -8.39 -5.56 -32.62
CA ASP A 259 -9.55 -5.01 -33.31
C ASP A 259 -9.49 -3.46 -33.34
N PRO A 260 -10.07 -2.81 -34.37
CA PRO A 260 -10.16 -1.36 -34.41
C PRO A 260 -10.94 -0.81 -33.19
N ILE A 261 -10.37 0.20 -32.54
CA ILE A 261 -11.04 0.97 -31.48
C ILE A 261 -12.08 1.87 -32.12
N LYS A 262 -13.33 1.79 -31.62
CA LYS A 262 -14.41 2.65 -32.09
C LYS A 262 -14.40 4.00 -31.37
N PHE A 263 -14.67 5.06 -32.12
CA PHE A 263 -14.73 6.42 -31.62
C PHE A 263 -15.70 6.54 -30.42
N LYS A 264 -15.22 7.04 -29.29
CA LYS A 264 -15.92 7.20 -28.01
C LYS A 264 -16.45 5.91 -27.33
N GLU A 265 -16.23 4.74 -27.90
CA GLU A 265 -16.64 3.45 -27.35
C GLU A 265 -15.43 2.68 -26.74
N TYR A 266 -14.61 3.34 -25.92
CA TYR A 266 -13.43 2.74 -25.30
C TYR A 266 -13.12 3.40 -23.96
N ASP A 267 -12.33 2.72 -23.15
CA ASP A 267 -11.72 3.30 -21.97
C ASP A 267 -10.27 3.71 -22.24
N VAL A 268 -9.77 4.64 -21.43
CA VAL A 268 -8.34 4.93 -21.34
C VAL A 268 -7.81 4.15 -20.15
N ASP A 269 -6.86 3.25 -20.40
CA ASP A 269 -6.24 2.44 -19.36
C ASP A 269 -4.72 2.50 -19.41
N HIS A 270 -4.08 2.05 -18.36
CA HIS A 270 -2.63 1.99 -18.19
C HIS A 270 -2.07 0.65 -18.65
N PHE A 271 -0.93 0.65 -19.36
CA PHE A 271 -0.21 -0.58 -19.68
C PHE A 271 0.41 -1.19 -18.42
N VAL A 272 1.20 -0.43 -17.67
CA VAL A 272 1.58 -0.78 -16.28
C VAL A 272 0.49 -0.26 -15.35
N PRO A 273 -0.14 -1.09 -14.51
CA PRO A 273 -1.32 -0.73 -13.72
C PRO A 273 -1.17 0.57 -12.93
N TRP A 274 -2.21 1.38 -12.90
CA TRP A 274 -2.27 2.62 -12.14
C TRP A 274 -1.97 2.40 -10.66
N SER A 275 -2.46 1.31 -10.08
CA SER A 275 -2.20 0.94 -8.69
C SER A 275 -0.70 0.80 -8.38
N PHE A 276 0.14 0.50 -9.39
CA PHE A 276 1.59 0.52 -9.22
C PHE A 276 2.18 1.92 -9.39
N VAL A 277 1.92 2.59 -10.54
CA VAL A 277 2.59 3.85 -10.89
C VAL A 277 2.03 5.08 -10.17
N MET A 278 0.76 5.08 -9.76
CA MET A 278 0.04 6.16 -9.07
C MET A 278 0.06 7.50 -9.81
N ASN A 279 0.16 7.46 -11.15
CA ASN A 279 0.12 8.64 -12.00
C ASN A 279 -0.55 8.31 -13.34
N ASP A 280 -1.00 9.35 -14.03
CA ASP A 280 -1.67 9.26 -15.34
C ASP A 280 -0.74 9.76 -16.45
N GLU A 281 0.51 9.29 -16.48
CA GLU A 281 1.51 9.65 -17.49
C GLU A 281 1.13 9.14 -18.87
N LEU A 282 1.17 10.03 -19.86
CA LEU A 282 0.72 9.78 -21.24
C LEU A 282 1.43 8.58 -21.89
N TRP A 283 2.74 8.40 -21.56
CA TRP A 283 3.55 7.30 -22.07
C TRP A 283 3.07 5.91 -21.60
N ASN A 284 2.20 5.84 -20.59
CA ASN A 284 1.65 4.60 -20.05
C ASN A 284 0.16 4.39 -20.37
N LEU A 285 -0.47 5.37 -21.04
CA LEU A 285 -1.92 5.38 -21.28
C LEU A 285 -2.27 4.96 -22.70
N MET A 286 -3.30 4.14 -22.86
CA MET A 286 -3.77 3.61 -24.14
C MET A 286 -5.29 3.56 -24.20
N PRO A 287 -5.90 3.70 -25.38
CA PRO A 287 -7.30 3.33 -25.59
C PRO A 287 -7.44 1.80 -25.56
N MET A 288 -8.49 1.32 -24.92
CA MET A 288 -8.76 -0.09 -24.68
C MET A 288 -10.25 -0.39 -24.72
N ASP A 289 -10.62 -1.57 -25.20
CA ASP A 289 -12.00 -2.08 -25.11
C ASP A 289 -12.46 -2.10 -23.64
N SER A 290 -13.63 -1.51 -23.34
CA SER A 290 -14.12 -1.35 -21.96
C SER A 290 -14.35 -2.69 -21.24
N SER A 291 -14.74 -3.74 -21.98
CA SER A 291 -14.93 -5.08 -21.40
C SER A 291 -13.60 -5.69 -20.97
N LEU A 292 -12.55 -5.48 -21.77
CA LEU A 292 -11.21 -5.96 -21.44
C LEU A 292 -10.57 -5.17 -20.29
N ASN A 293 -10.86 -3.87 -20.18
CA ASN A 293 -10.38 -3.06 -19.08
C ASN A 293 -10.84 -3.63 -17.73
N SER A 294 -12.11 -3.97 -17.62
CA SER A 294 -12.65 -4.61 -16.41
C SER A 294 -12.01 -5.98 -16.12
N ILE A 295 -11.75 -6.79 -17.16
CA ILE A 295 -11.12 -8.11 -17.03
C ILE A 295 -9.63 -7.97 -16.66
N LYS A 296 -8.90 -7.06 -17.31
CA LYS A 296 -7.47 -6.81 -17.02
C LYS A 296 -7.28 -6.32 -15.58
N SER A 297 -8.12 -5.41 -15.10
CA SER A 297 -8.01 -4.84 -13.75
C SER A 297 -6.56 -4.39 -13.44
N ASN A 298 -6.03 -4.73 -12.27
CA ASN A 298 -4.66 -4.39 -11.84
C ASN A 298 -3.58 -5.37 -12.32
N ARG A 299 -3.82 -6.17 -13.38
CA ARG A 299 -2.84 -7.15 -13.87
C ARG A 299 -1.92 -6.56 -14.93
N LEU A 300 -0.68 -7.08 -14.99
CA LEU A 300 0.35 -6.72 -15.97
C LEU A 300 0.14 -7.47 -17.29
N PRO A 301 0.00 -6.80 -18.43
CA PRO A 301 0.01 -7.46 -19.72
C PRO A 301 1.32 -8.22 -19.96
N LEU A 302 1.28 -9.38 -20.62
CA LEU A 302 2.48 -10.09 -21.05
C LEU A 302 3.33 -9.20 -21.96
N TRP A 303 4.50 -8.77 -21.49
CA TRP A 303 5.37 -7.82 -22.19
C TRP A 303 5.67 -8.22 -23.63
N ASN A 304 6.14 -9.46 -23.82
CA ASN A 304 6.57 -9.95 -25.13
C ASN A 304 5.45 -10.04 -26.18
N LEU A 305 4.18 -10.11 -25.72
CA LEU A 305 3.04 -10.19 -26.62
C LEU A 305 2.44 -8.81 -26.94
N TYR A 306 2.49 -7.89 -25.99
CA TYR A 306 1.68 -6.68 -26.08
C TYR A 306 2.47 -5.38 -26.15
N PHE A 307 3.73 -5.34 -25.70
CA PHE A 307 4.52 -4.12 -25.71
C PHE A 307 4.68 -3.51 -27.11
N GLU A 308 4.96 -4.31 -28.12
CA GLU A 308 5.16 -3.79 -29.49
C GLU A 308 3.86 -3.17 -30.05
N ARG A 309 2.71 -3.78 -29.77
CA ARG A 309 1.40 -3.25 -30.19
C ARG A 309 1.08 -1.93 -29.45
N PHE A 310 1.39 -1.88 -28.17
CA PHE A 310 1.30 -0.67 -27.37
C PHE A 310 2.20 0.45 -27.89
N ALA A 311 3.48 0.16 -28.12
CA ALA A 311 4.45 1.10 -28.66
C ALA A 311 4.07 1.63 -30.04
N ARG A 312 3.42 0.79 -30.88
CA ARG A 312 2.88 1.19 -32.18
C ARG A 312 1.81 2.27 -32.03
N ASN A 313 0.85 2.11 -31.14
CA ASN A 313 -0.17 3.11 -30.89
C ASN A 313 0.42 4.40 -30.34
N GLN A 314 1.39 4.31 -29.42
CA GLN A 314 2.11 5.46 -28.88
C GLN A 314 2.88 6.21 -29.96
N TYR A 315 3.53 5.50 -30.88
CA TYR A 315 4.24 6.11 -31.99
C TYR A 315 3.29 6.76 -33.00
N LEU A 316 2.16 6.11 -33.31
CA LEU A 316 1.11 6.70 -34.15
C LEU A 316 0.60 8.03 -33.56
N MET A 317 0.35 8.07 -32.26
CA MET A 317 -0.02 9.32 -31.56
C MET A 317 1.09 10.37 -31.75
N TYR A 318 2.35 10.00 -31.50
CA TYR A 318 3.51 10.89 -31.66
C TYR A 318 3.62 11.46 -33.08
N GLU A 319 3.52 10.63 -34.14
CA GLU A 319 3.57 11.08 -35.52
C GLU A 319 2.43 12.06 -35.84
N LEU A 320 1.20 11.72 -35.51
CA LEU A 320 0.05 12.56 -35.83
C LEU A 320 0.06 13.89 -35.06
N VAL A 321 0.51 13.89 -33.82
CA VAL A 321 0.69 15.11 -33.02
C VAL A 321 1.71 16.05 -33.67
N ASN A 322 2.82 15.53 -34.22
CA ASN A 322 3.82 16.35 -34.89
C ASN A 322 3.41 16.81 -36.32
N GLN A 323 2.46 16.11 -36.96
CA GLN A 323 1.98 16.43 -38.30
C GLN A 323 0.73 17.33 -38.32
N ARG A 324 -0.08 17.35 -37.25
CA ARG A 324 -1.40 17.98 -37.22
C ARG A 324 -1.49 19.04 -36.10
N PRO A 325 -1.54 20.34 -36.46
CA PRO A 325 -1.61 21.42 -35.45
C PRO A 325 -2.76 21.26 -34.44
N GLY A 326 -3.93 20.75 -34.89
CA GLY A 326 -5.06 20.50 -34.01
C GLY A 326 -4.79 19.44 -32.94
N LEU A 327 -4.09 18.35 -33.30
CA LEU A 327 -3.67 17.31 -32.34
C LEU A 327 -2.55 17.80 -31.45
N HIS A 328 -1.62 18.60 -32.00
CA HIS A 328 -0.56 19.22 -31.20
C HIS A 328 -1.10 20.03 -30.03
N LYS A 329 -2.13 20.86 -30.30
CA LYS A 329 -2.81 21.63 -29.23
C LYS A 329 -3.48 20.74 -28.18
N LEU A 330 -4.05 19.60 -28.58
CA LEU A 330 -4.63 18.63 -27.62
C LEU A 330 -3.53 17.95 -26.78
N PHE A 331 -2.40 17.63 -27.41
CA PHE A 331 -1.23 17.06 -26.72
C PHE A 331 -0.63 18.05 -25.73
N GLU A 332 -0.44 19.31 -26.12
CA GLU A 332 -0.01 20.38 -25.19
C GLU A 332 -0.95 20.49 -23.98
N GLY A 333 -2.24 20.29 -24.21
CA GLY A 333 -3.23 20.24 -23.12
C GLY A 333 -2.96 19.14 -22.11
N CYS A 334 -2.24 18.07 -22.45
CA CYS A 334 -1.88 17.00 -21.55
C CYS A 334 -0.67 17.32 -20.65
N TYR A 335 0.17 18.32 -20.99
CA TYR A 335 1.40 18.63 -20.23
C TYR A 335 1.15 18.83 -18.73
N ARG A 336 0.10 19.53 -18.38
CA ARG A 336 -0.20 19.86 -16.99
C ARG A 336 -0.50 18.65 -16.12
N ASP A 337 -1.20 17.65 -16.67
CA ASP A 337 -1.79 16.57 -15.88
C ASP A 337 -1.22 15.19 -16.20
N ASN A 338 -0.56 15.05 -17.39
CA ASN A 338 -0.23 13.73 -17.95
C ASN A 338 1.19 13.63 -18.53
N LEU A 339 2.04 14.63 -18.35
CA LEU A 339 3.40 14.63 -18.90
C LEU A 339 4.39 15.31 -17.93
N HIS A 340 4.70 14.63 -16.83
CA HIS A 340 5.62 15.10 -15.79
C HIS A 340 7.00 14.44 -15.89
N SER A 341 7.07 13.29 -16.55
CA SER A 341 8.35 12.57 -16.74
C SER A 341 9.27 13.35 -17.69
N ILE A 342 10.42 13.80 -17.19
CA ILE A 342 11.42 14.58 -17.94
C ILE A 342 11.86 13.82 -19.19
N TRP A 343 12.17 12.53 -19.07
CA TRP A 343 12.56 11.69 -20.20
C TRP A 343 11.46 11.57 -21.26
N ALA A 344 10.19 11.55 -20.85
CA ALA A 344 9.10 11.49 -21.81
C ALA A 344 8.97 12.79 -22.60
N SER A 345 9.02 13.95 -21.92
CA SER A 345 8.91 15.25 -22.57
C SER A 345 10.12 15.61 -23.41
N GLN A 346 11.35 15.27 -22.97
CA GLN A 346 12.60 15.72 -23.60
C GLN A 346 13.20 14.70 -24.58
N GLU A 347 12.96 13.40 -24.37
CA GLU A 347 13.53 12.33 -25.21
C GLU A 347 12.47 11.62 -26.04
N LEU A 348 11.39 11.08 -25.40
CA LEU A 348 10.38 10.28 -26.07
C LEU A 348 9.56 11.10 -27.09
N TYR A 349 8.99 12.22 -26.64
CA TYR A 349 8.13 13.08 -27.47
C TYR A 349 8.89 14.21 -28.18
N ARG A 350 10.22 14.15 -28.19
CA ARG A 350 11.04 15.11 -28.92
C ARG A 350 10.72 15.02 -30.41
N PRO A 351 10.41 16.15 -31.12
CA PRO A 351 10.18 16.16 -32.55
C PRO A 351 11.37 15.61 -33.36
N GLY A 352 11.09 14.81 -34.39
CA GLY A 352 12.12 14.25 -35.24
C GLY A 352 12.65 12.87 -34.86
N ASN A 353 12.13 12.24 -33.81
CA ASN A 353 12.48 10.87 -33.47
C ASN A 353 12.03 9.89 -34.58
N SER A 354 12.93 9.03 -35.04
CA SER A 354 12.56 7.87 -35.85
C SER A 354 11.75 6.87 -35.01
N ARG A 355 11.04 5.97 -35.68
CA ARG A 355 10.31 4.88 -35.00
C ARG A 355 11.22 4.08 -34.08
N GLU A 356 12.42 3.75 -34.54
CA GLU A 356 13.39 2.98 -33.75
C GLU A 356 13.83 3.72 -32.49
N VAL A 357 14.16 5.01 -32.59
CA VAL A 357 14.54 5.85 -31.46
C VAL A 357 13.39 5.95 -30.47
N PHE A 358 12.17 6.17 -30.94
CA PHE A 358 10.97 6.26 -30.07
C PHE A 358 10.74 4.95 -29.32
N TYR A 359 10.75 3.80 -29.99
CA TYR A 359 10.54 2.49 -29.38
C TYR A 359 11.63 2.16 -28.36
N ASN A 360 12.89 2.40 -28.69
CA ASN A 360 14.01 2.14 -27.77
C ASN A 360 13.94 3.03 -26.53
N THR A 361 13.58 4.30 -26.71
CA THR A 361 13.40 5.24 -25.57
C THR A 361 12.25 4.80 -24.68
N LEU A 362 11.09 4.44 -25.26
CA LEU A 362 9.94 3.96 -24.51
C LEU A 362 10.28 2.67 -23.76
N GLN A 363 10.86 1.69 -24.44
CA GLN A 363 11.26 0.40 -23.85
C GLN A 363 12.26 0.58 -22.71
N LYS A 364 13.33 1.36 -22.93
CA LYS A 364 14.39 1.61 -21.95
C LYS A 364 13.83 2.15 -20.63
N ASN A 365 12.86 3.06 -20.69
CA ASN A 365 12.33 3.72 -19.51
C ASN A 365 11.13 2.97 -18.89
N MET A 366 10.31 2.32 -19.70
CA MET A 366 9.12 1.63 -19.22
C MET A 366 9.40 0.22 -18.68
N ARG A 367 10.41 -0.47 -19.23
CA ARG A 367 10.75 -1.85 -18.82
C ARG A 367 11.14 -1.97 -17.35
N PRO A 368 11.99 -1.10 -16.78
CA PRO A 368 12.28 -1.13 -15.34
C PRO A 368 11.04 -0.96 -14.46
N VAL A 369 10.12 -0.07 -14.84
CA VAL A 369 8.86 0.16 -14.13
C VAL A 369 7.99 -1.10 -14.16
N TYR A 370 7.86 -1.73 -15.31
CA TYR A 370 7.14 -2.99 -15.49
C TYR A 370 7.76 -4.13 -14.65
N ASP A 371 9.09 -4.29 -14.69
CA ASP A 371 9.79 -5.34 -13.94
C ASP A 371 9.68 -5.12 -12.43
N SER A 372 9.66 -3.87 -11.96
CA SER A 372 9.41 -3.53 -10.55
C SER A 372 7.99 -3.91 -10.13
N ALA A 373 6.98 -3.61 -10.95
CA ALA A 373 5.60 -4.04 -10.68
C ALA A 373 5.49 -5.57 -10.62
N ARG A 374 6.17 -6.28 -11.53
CA ARG A 374 6.21 -7.75 -11.53
C ARG A 374 6.84 -8.31 -10.25
N ARG A 375 7.98 -7.75 -9.80
CA ARG A 375 8.62 -8.15 -8.54
C ARG A 375 7.75 -7.86 -7.32
N GLN A 376 6.93 -6.81 -7.39
CA GLN A 376 5.96 -6.47 -6.36
C GLN A 376 4.77 -7.45 -6.28
N GLY A 377 4.67 -8.42 -7.18
CA GLY A 377 3.64 -9.46 -7.16
C GLY A 377 2.42 -9.18 -8.03
N TYR A 378 2.50 -8.19 -8.94
CA TYR A 378 1.43 -7.98 -9.91
C TYR A 378 1.36 -9.15 -10.88
N GLU A 379 0.18 -9.78 -10.98
CA GLU A 379 -0.05 -10.96 -11.82
C GLU A 379 0.07 -10.64 -13.31
N LEU A 380 0.67 -11.55 -14.07
CA LEU A 380 0.72 -11.46 -15.52
C LEU A 380 -0.64 -11.78 -16.13
N TRP A 381 -0.98 -11.08 -17.22
CA TRP A 381 -2.26 -11.24 -17.89
C TRP A 381 -2.11 -11.42 -19.41
N ASP A 382 -2.83 -12.42 -19.93
CA ASP A 382 -3.12 -12.61 -21.35
C ASP A 382 -4.64 -12.62 -21.56
N TYR A 383 -5.17 -11.81 -22.46
CA TYR A 383 -6.60 -11.75 -22.72
C TYR A 383 -7.15 -13.04 -23.33
N ARG A 384 -6.31 -13.85 -23.96
CA ARG A 384 -6.70 -15.13 -24.56
C ARG A 384 -6.97 -16.24 -23.55
N GLY A 385 -6.86 -15.96 -22.27
CA GLY A 385 -6.85 -16.94 -21.19
C GLY A 385 -5.44 -17.50 -20.98
N ASN A 386 -5.14 -17.97 -19.77
CA ASN A 386 -3.84 -18.57 -19.47
C ASN A 386 -3.60 -19.71 -20.47
N ALA A 387 -2.75 -19.48 -21.44
CA ALA A 387 -2.02 -20.57 -22.03
C ALA A 387 -1.10 -21.10 -20.92
N GLU A 388 -1.39 -22.28 -20.40
CA GLU A 388 -0.62 -23.01 -19.41
C GLU A 388 0.88 -22.99 -19.72
#